data_37218d81eb075cf49c764e5928973851
#
_entry.id   37218d81eb075cf49c764e5928973851
#
_cell.length_a   1.000
_cell.length_b   1.000
_cell.length_c   1.000
_cell.angle_alpha   90.00
_cell.angle_beta   90.00
_cell.angle_gamma   90.00
#
_symmetry.space_group_name_H-M   'P 1'
#
loop_
_entity.id
_entity.type
_entity.pdbx_description
1 polymer ?
#
loop_
_entity_poly.entity_id
_entity_poly.type
_entity_poly.pdbx_seq_one_letter_code
_entity_poly.pdbx_strand_id
1 'polypeptide(L)'
;MQIIEQRIEMLFAKIKFSYDWILRIFLGIAFFLHGYQKLPIPSQNMMEWFGFAPWLATIVPLAELLGGSLIIISGFFKGYWGSLLTRLAAFIIFVYMVFAFAIAHQDWFITPRLFMSEQIFLWAISLYFLLKGKHQKY
;
A
#
# COMPACT_ATOMS: atom_id res chain seq x y z
N MET A 1 8.19 -16.45 34.04
CA MET A 1 7.75 -15.54 32.97
C MET A 1 8.93 -15.01 32.18
N GLN A 2 9.94 -14.39 32.78
CA GLN A 2 11.15 -13.85 32.12
C GLN A 2 11.91 -14.87 31.24
N ILE A 3 12.03 -16.11 31.64
CA ILE A 3 12.75 -17.16 30.87
C ILE A 3 12.03 -17.50 29.56
N ILE A 4 10.70 -17.52 29.57
CA ILE A 4 9.88 -17.77 28.38
C ILE A 4 9.99 -16.59 27.41
N GLU A 5 9.92 -15.38 27.92
CA GLU A 5 10.06 -14.15 27.17
C GLU A 5 11.43 -14.07 26.48
N GLN A 6 12.51 -14.33 27.20
CA GLN A 6 13.87 -14.40 26.65
C GLN A 6 14.04 -15.46 25.56
N ARG A 7 13.42 -16.63 25.71
CA ARG A 7 13.47 -17.68 24.69
C ARG A 7 12.70 -17.29 23.44
N ILE A 8 11.55 -16.64 23.60
CA ILE A 8 10.76 -16.11 22.50
C ILE A 8 11.56 -15.04 21.75
N GLU A 9 12.15 -14.09 22.47
CA GLU A 9 12.99 -13.04 21.86
C GLU A 9 14.19 -13.63 21.10
N MET A 10 14.87 -14.65 21.66
CA MET A 10 15.98 -15.32 20.96
C MET A 10 15.53 -16.05 19.68
N LEU A 11 14.33 -16.62 19.65
CA LEU A 11 13.76 -17.24 18.46
C LEU A 11 13.50 -16.20 17.37
N PHE A 12 12.88 -15.07 17.75
CA PHE A 12 12.61 -13.99 16.80
C PHE A 12 13.86 -13.22 16.36
N ALA A 13 14.87 -13.09 17.22
CA ALA A 13 16.16 -12.48 16.87
C ALA A 13 16.92 -13.28 15.79
N LYS A 14 16.67 -14.58 15.68
CA LYS A 14 17.23 -15.42 14.61
C LYS A 14 16.57 -15.21 13.26
N ILE A 15 15.36 -14.64 13.22
CA ILE A 15 14.66 -14.33 11.99
C ILE A 15 15.25 -13.04 11.44
N LYS A 16 16.23 -13.15 10.53
CA LYS A 16 16.85 -12.00 9.82
C LYS A 16 15.89 -11.30 8.82
N PHE A 17 14.63 -11.62 8.86
CA PHE A 17 13.63 -11.05 7.99
C PHE A 17 13.17 -9.71 8.57
N SER A 18 13.26 -8.65 7.78
CA SER A 18 12.70 -7.36 8.17
C SER A 18 11.17 -7.44 8.19
N TYR A 19 10.54 -7.15 9.31
CA TYR A 19 9.08 -7.15 9.46
C TYR A 19 8.38 -6.25 8.43
N ASP A 20 9.08 -5.23 7.94
CA ASP A 20 8.60 -4.36 6.87
C ASP A 20 8.28 -5.12 5.58
N TRP A 21 8.96 -6.25 5.32
CA TRP A 21 8.69 -7.06 4.14
C TRP A 21 7.30 -7.67 4.15
N ILE A 22 6.79 -8.05 5.32
CA ILE A 22 5.44 -8.59 5.45
C ILE A 22 4.44 -7.52 5.00
N LEU A 23 4.52 -6.31 5.59
CA LEU A 23 3.63 -5.21 5.24
C LEU A 23 3.78 -4.80 3.77
N ARG A 24 4.99 -4.79 3.25
CA ARG A 24 5.31 -4.41 1.88
C ARG A 24 4.73 -5.37 0.85
N ILE A 25 4.85 -6.68 1.09
CA ILE A 25 4.32 -7.71 0.20
C ILE A 25 2.79 -7.65 0.19
N PHE A 26 2.16 -7.62 1.36
CA PHE A 26 0.69 -7.58 1.43
C PHE A 26 0.11 -6.30 0.83
N LEU A 27 0.67 -5.13 1.15
CA LEU A 27 0.26 -3.86 0.56
C LEU A 27 0.43 -3.88 -0.97
N GLY A 28 1.59 -4.32 -1.43
CA GLY A 28 1.93 -4.33 -2.86
C GLY A 28 1.07 -5.29 -3.66
N ILE A 29 0.85 -6.51 -3.17
CA ILE A 29 -0.01 -7.49 -3.84
C ILE A 29 -1.46 -7.01 -3.85
N ALA A 30 -1.99 -6.53 -2.71
CA ALA A 30 -3.36 -6.03 -2.65
C ALA A 30 -3.57 -4.90 -3.67
N PHE A 31 -2.67 -3.92 -3.70
CA PHE A 31 -2.78 -2.78 -4.59
C PHE A 31 -2.61 -3.16 -6.06
N PHE A 32 -1.67 -4.05 -6.37
CA PHE A 32 -1.48 -4.59 -7.71
C PHE A 32 -2.73 -5.33 -8.20
N LEU A 33 -3.33 -6.19 -7.38
CA LEU A 33 -4.53 -6.93 -7.75
C LEU A 33 -5.73 -6.01 -7.97
N HIS A 34 -5.89 -4.97 -7.15
CA HIS A 34 -6.92 -3.96 -7.37
C HIS A 34 -6.80 -3.26 -8.73
N GLY A 35 -5.58 -2.92 -9.14
CA GLY A 35 -5.32 -2.35 -10.47
C GLY A 35 -5.54 -3.36 -11.59
N TYR A 36 -5.10 -4.61 -11.39
CA TYR A 36 -5.24 -5.67 -12.37
C TYR A 36 -6.71 -6.00 -12.69
N GLN A 37 -7.57 -6.00 -11.69
CA GLN A 37 -9.01 -6.26 -11.86
C GLN A 37 -9.73 -5.18 -12.69
N LYS A 38 -9.12 -4.01 -12.86
CA LYS A 38 -9.67 -2.90 -13.64
C LYS A 38 -9.23 -2.90 -15.11
N LEU A 39 -8.41 -3.89 -15.52
CA LEU A 39 -8.00 -4.06 -16.91
C LEU A 39 -9.17 -4.63 -17.75
N PRO A 40 -9.24 -4.34 -19.06
CA PRO A 40 -8.35 -3.49 -19.86
C PRO A 40 -8.59 -1.99 -19.61
N ILE A 41 -7.60 -1.17 -19.99
CA ILE A 41 -7.67 0.30 -19.88
C ILE A 41 -8.12 0.92 -21.23
N PRO A 42 -8.96 1.99 -21.20
CA PRO A 42 -9.61 2.60 -20.02
C PRO A 42 -10.61 1.64 -19.37
N SER A 43 -10.67 1.65 -18.03
CA SER A 43 -11.57 0.76 -17.29
C SER A 43 -13.03 1.13 -17.52
N GLN A 44 -13.79 0.26 -18.20
CA GLN A 44 -15.20 0.49 -18.49
C GLN A 44 -16.03 0.57 -17.21
N ASN A 45 -15.77 -0.32 -16.24
CA ASN A 45 -16.46 -0.29 -14.96
C ASN A 45 -16.32 1.06 -14.24
N MET A 46 -15.14 1.69 -14.31
CA MET A 46 -14.95 3.01 -13.69
C MET A 46 -15.68 4.12 -14.42
N MET A 47 -15.81 4.02 -15.74
CA MET A 47 -16.59 4.97 -16.54
C MET A 47 -18.09 4.82 -16.27
N GLU A 48 -18.58 3.58 -16.15
CA GLU A 48 -20.00 3.29 -15.92
C GLU A 48 -20.44 3.57 -14.48
N TRP A 49 -19.65 3.16 -13.47
CA TRP A 49 -20.04 3.26 -12.07
C TRP A 49 -19.78 4.63 -11.45
N PHE A 50 -18.71 5.29 -11.88
CA PHE A 50 -18.27 6.59 -11.31
C PHE A 50 -18.36 7.74 -12.29
N GLY A 51 -18.72 7.50 -13.55
CA GLY A 51 -18.78 8.54 -14.58
C GLY A 51 -17.39 9.12 -14.92
N PHE A 52 -16.32 8.35 -14.74
CA PHE A 52 -14.98 8.84 -15.00
C PHE A 52 -14.73 9.08 -16.48
N ALA A 53 -14.04 10.18 -16.79
CA ALA A 53 -13.52 10.40 -18.13
C ALA A 53 -12.49 9.30 -18.50
N PRO A 54 -12.34 8.93 -19.80
CA PRO A 54 -11.47 7.84 -20.23
C PRO A 54 -10.00 7.96 -19.75
N TRP A 55 -9.48 9.18 -19.70
CA TRP A 55 -8.12 9.43 -19.19
C TRP A 55 -7.98 9.09 -17.70
N LEU A 56 -9.00 9.42 -16.88
CA LEU A 56 -9.02 9.11 -15.45
C LEU A 56 -9.20 7.61 -15.23
N ALA A 57 -10.09 6.97 -15.99
CA ALA A 57 -10.29 5.52 -15.99
C ALA A 57 -9.05 4.72 -16.47
N THR A 58 -8.07 5.40 -17.07
CA THR A 58 -6.77 4.84 -17.45
C THR A 58 -5.72 5.07 -16.35
N ILE A 59 -5.62 6.29 -15.82
CA ILE A 59 -4.60 6.65 -14.82
C ILE A 59 -4.82 5.90 -13.50
N VAL A 60 -6.06 5.73 -13.08
CA VAL A 60 -6.39 5.09 -11.80
C VAL A 60 -5.86 3.65 -11.71
N PRO A 61 -6.18 2.73 -12.65
CA PRO A 61 -5.60 1.38 -12.62
C PRO A 61 -4.08 1.37 -12.74
N LEU A 62 -3.51 2.26 -13.56
CA LEU A 62 -2.04 2.37 -13.69
C LEU A 62 -1.37 2.80 -12.39
N ALA A 63 -1.96 3.75 -11.66
CA ALA A 63 -1.43 4.17 -10.36
C ALA A 63 -1.45 3.02 -9.34
N GLU A 64 -2.50 2.17 -9.37
CA GLU A 64 -2.58 0.98 -8.51
C GLU A 64 -1.53 -0.07 -8.89
N LEU A 65 -1.38 -0.37 -10.16
CA LEU A 65 -0.37 -1.33 -10.65
C LEU A 65 1.05 -0.85 -10.35
N LEU A 66 1.35 0.42 -10.62
CA LEU A 66 2.66 1.00 -10.39
C LEU A 66 2.96 1.14 -8.90
N GLY A 67 2.03 1.66 -8.10
CA GLY A 67 2.19 1.79 -6.66
C GLY A 67 2.42 0.45 -5.99
N GLY A 68 1.60 -0.56 -6.32
CA GLY A 68 1.72 -1.92 -5.80
C GLY A 68 3.04 -2.60 -6.20
N SER A 69 3.45 -2.48 -7.45
CA SER A 69 4.72 -3.03 -7.93
C SER A 69 5.91 -2.31 -7.30
N LEU A 70 5.89 -0.99 -7.29
CA LEU A 70 7.01 -0.17 -6.84
C LEU A 70 7.27 -0.32 -5.33
N ILE A 71 6.22 -0.49 -4.50
CA ILE A 71 6.40 -0.68 -3.05
C ILE A 71 7.14 -1.99 -2.75
N ILE A 72 6.93 -3.05 -3.53
CA ILE A 72 7.66 -4.32 -3.40
C ILE A 72 9.08 -4.16 -3.95
N ILE A 73 9.23 -3.66 -5.16
CA ILE A 73 10.53 -3.52 -5.86
C ILE A 73 11.48 -2.62 -5.07
N SER A 74 10.98 -1.53 -4.50
CA SER A 74 11.79 -0.60 -3.70
C SER A 74 12.42 -1.26 -2.47
N GLY A 75 11.87 -2.37 -2.00
CA GLY A 75 12.43 -3.17 -0.91
C GLY A 75 13.79 -3.80 -1.23
N PHE A 76 14.10 -4.06 -2.49
CA PHE A 76 15.38 -4.64 -2.92
C PHE A 76 16.51 -3.60 -3.03
N PHE A 77 16.18 -2.33 -3.22
CA PHE A 77 17.19 -1.26 -3.29
C PHE A 77 17.69 -0.90 -1.89
N LYS A 78 19.01 -0.63 -1.79
CA LYS A 78 19.66 -0.25 -0.52
C LYS A 78 19.88 1.27 -0.46
N GLY A 79 20.06 1.77 0.76
CA GLY A 79 20.45 3.15 1.01
C GLY A 79 19.38 4.18 0.59
N TYR A 80 19.85 5.33 0.16
CA TYR A 80 19.01 6.48 -0.20
C TYR A 80 17.95 6.16 -1.25
N TRP A 81 18.32 5.48 -2.34
CA TRP A 81 17.40 5.12 -3.41
C TRP A 81 16.28 4.20 -2.96
N GLY A 82 16.58 3.21 -2.09
CA GLY A 82 15.56 2.34 -1.51
C GLY A 82 14.56 3.11 -0.66
N SER A 83 15.03 4.10 0.11
CA SER A 83 14.16 4.95 0.92
C SER A 83 13.30 5.89 0.04
N LEU A 84 13.91 6.52 -0.94
CA LEU A 84 13.22 7.43 -1.86
C LEU A 84 12.12 6.71 -2.65
N LEU A 85 12.45 5.57 -3.27
CA LEU A 85 11.48 4.77 -4.03
C LEU A 85 10.36 4.24 -3.16
N THR A 86 10.66 3.84 -1.91
CA THR A 86 9.63 3.42 -0.95
C THR A 86 8.67 4.55 -0.63
N ARG A 87 9.18 5.76 -0.37
CA ARG A 87 8.34 6.93 -0.09
C ARG A 87 7.53 7.35 -1.30
N LEU A 88 8.09 7.28 -2.50
CA LEU A 88 7.38 7.59 -3.75
C LEU A 88 6.22 6.60 -3.97
N ALA A 89 6.48 5.31 -3.86
CA ALA A 89 5.44 4.29 -3.97
C ALA A 89 4.33 4.49 -2.92
N ALA A 90 4.73 4.69 -1.67
CA ALA A 90 3.82 4.92 -0.56
C ALA A 90 2.99 6.21 -0.75
N PHE A 91 3.58 7.26 -1.30
CA PHE A 91 2.88 8.49 -1.63
C PHE A 91 1.81 8.29 -2.71
N ILE A 92 2.13 7.54 -3.77
CA ILE A 92 1.17 7.19 -4.83
C ILE A 92 -0.03 6.46 -4.21
N ILE A 93 0.22 5.43 -3.39
CA ILE A 93 -0.82 4.64 -2.74
C ILE A 93 -1.63 5.51 -1.77
N PHE A 94 -0.97 6.33 -0.95
CA PHE A 94 -1.61 7.20 0.02
C PHE A 94 -2.57 8.20 -0.65
N VAL A 95 -2.10 8.91 -1.66
CA VAL A 95 -2.92 9.88 -2.41
C VAL A 95 -4.08 9.20 -3.10
N TYR A 96 -3.80 8.05 -3.74
CA TYR A 96 -4.85 7.22 -4.34
C TYR A 96 -5.96 6.88 -3.33
N MET A 97 -5.59 6.41 -2.13
CA MET A 97 -6.56 6.03 -1.10
C MET A 97 -7.37 7.22 -0.58
N VAL A 98 -6.78 8.41 -0.48
CA VAL A 98 -7.50 9.63 -0.14
C VAL A 98 -8.58 9.93 -1.19
N PHE A 99 -8.24 9.85 -2.48
CA PHE A 99 -9.21 10.03 -3.55
C PHE A 99 -10.27 8.92 -3.59
N ALA A 100 -9.89 7.67 -3.32
CA ALA A 100 -10.83 6.56 -3.24
C ALA A 100 -11.88 6.77 -2.13
N PHE A 101 -11.46 7.24 -0.96
CA PHE A 101 -12.38 7.60 0.12
C PHE A 101 -13.27 8.80 -0.25
N ALA A 102 -12.70 9.82 -0.89
CA ALA A 102 -13.44 11.03 -1.24
C ALA A 102 -14.48 10.83 -2.36
N ILE A 103 -14.23 9.90 -3.29
CA ILE A 103 -15.06 9.70 -4.49
C ILE A 103 -15.92 8.45 -4.37
N ALA A 104 -15.33 7.29 -4.07
CA ALA A 104 -16.01 6.02 -4.12
C ALA A 104 -16.73 5.64 -2.82
N HIS A 105 -16.28 6.18 -1.69
CA HIS A 105 -16.73 5.79 -0.35
C HIS A 105 -17.07 6.99 0.53
N GLN A 106 -17.72 7.99 -0.03
CA GLN A 106 -18.14 9.21 0.68
C GLN A 106 -19.03 8.93 1.89
N ASP A 107 -19.86 7.89 1.80
CA ASP A 107 -20.75 7.42 2.87
C ASP A 107 -20.03 6.70 4.01
N TRP A 108 -18.75 6.37 3.84
CA TRP A 108 -17.94 5.70 4.87
C TRP A 108 -17.21 6.68 5.79
N PHE A 109 -17.10 7.95 5.38
CA PHE A 109 -16.31 8.94 6.11
C PHE A 109 -16.84 9.10 7.55
N ILE A 110 -15.97 8.88 8.54
CA ILE A 110 -16.28 8.97 9.98
C ILE A 110 -17.37 7.95 10.43
N THR A 111 -17.53 6.84 9.72
CA THR A 111 -18.45 5.77 10.13
C THR A 111 -17.68 4.49 10.52
N PRO A 112 -18.28 3.57 11.30
CA PRO A 112 -17.67 2.27 11.59
C PRO A 112 -17.33 1.46 10.34
N ARG A 113 -18.02 1.67 9.22
CA ARG A 113 -17.75 1.00 7.93
C ARG A 113 -16.33 1.25 7.42
N LEU A 114 -15.79 2.45 7.64
CA LEU A 114 -14.42 2.77 7.26
C LEU A 114 -13.42 1.82 7.94
N PHE A 115 -13.58 1.60 9.24
CA PHE A 115 -12.69 0.74 10.03
C PHE A 115 -12.95 -0.75 9.82
N MET A 116 -14.10 -1.13 9.26
CA MET A 116 -14.42 -2.52 8.89
C MET A 116 -13.95 -2.87 7.48
N SER A 117 -13.47 -1.90 6.72
CA SER A 117 -12.96 -2.11 5.35
C SER A 117 -11.47 -2.39 5.33
N GLU A 118 -11.01 -3.17 4.36
CA GLU A 118 -9.58 -3.38 4.11
C GLU A 118 -8.84 -2.09 3.73
N GLN A 119 -9.55 -1.13 3.17
CA GLN A 119 -9.00 0.10 2.61
C GLN A 119 -8.37 1.01 3.66
N ILE A 120 -8.90 1.03 4.88
CA ILE A 120 -8.28 1.79 5.98
C ILE A 120 -6.89 1.23 6.33
N PHE A 121 -6.72 -0.09 6.26
CA PHE A 121 -5.43 -0.72 6.51
C PHE A 121 -4.44 -0.44 5.38
N LEU A 122 -4.87 -0.47 4.13
CA LEU A 122 -4.03 -0.10 2.98
C LEU A 122 -3.56 1.36 3.10
N TRP A 123 -4.46 2.27 3.47
CA TRP A 123 -4.13 3.67 3.74
C TRP A 123 -3.13 3.81 4.90
N ALA A 124 -3.37 3.17 6.03
CA ALA A 124 -2.51 3.25 7.21
C ALA A 124 -1.11 2.69 6.95
N ILE A 125 -1.00 1.55 6.24
CA ILE A 125 0.28 0.95 5.88
C ILE A 125 1.03 1.83 4.88
N SER A 126 0.33 2.45 3.92
CA SER A 126 0.96 3.40 2.99
C SER A 126 1.50 4.63 3.71
N LEU A 127 0.76 5.18 4.67
CA LEU A 127 1.23 6.27 5.53
C LEU A 127 2.46 5.88 6.35
N TYR A 128 2.46 4.66 6.91
CA TYR A 128 3.62 4.13 7.62
C TYR A 128 4.90 4.15 6.75
N PHE A 129 4.83 3.64 5.53
CA PHE A 129 5.97 3.63 4.61
C PHE A 129 6.34 5.02 4.11
N LEU A 130 5.36 5.93 3.96
CA LEU A 130 5.61 7.30 3.57
C LEU A 130 6.45 8.04 4.63
N LEU A 131 6.09 7.88 5.89
CA LEU A 131 6.78 8.52 7.02
C LEU A 131 8.14 7.86 7.31
N LYS A 132 8.16 6.53 7.37
CA LYS A 132 9.36 5.78 7.73
C LYS A 132 10.38 5.70 6.59
N GLY A 133 9.91 5.51 5.36
CA GLY A 133 10.76 5.11 4.24
C GLY A 133 11.30 3.69 4.42
N LYS A 134 12.49 3.44 3.93
CA LYS A 134 13.24 2.21 4.22
C LYS A 134 14.23 2.48 5.35
N HIS A 135 14.23 1.61 6.36
CA HIS A 135 15.18 1.72 7.47
C HIS A 135 16.61 1.68 6.93
N GLN A 136 17.33 2.79 7.05
CA GLN A 136 18.79 2.77 6.93
C GLN A 136 19.33 2.33 8.29
N LYS A 137 19.98 1.18 8.33
CA LYS A 137 20.96 0.94 9.41
C LYS A 137 22.11 1.90 9.13
N TYR A 138 22.22 2.93 9.95
CA TYR A 138 23.44 3.72 10.07
C TYR A 138 24.56 2.82 10.56
#